data_d879c635516dea5f016285dccb163249
#
_entry.id   d879c635516dea5f016285dccb163249
#
_cell.length_a   1.000
_cell.length_b   1.000
_cell.length_c   1.000
_cell.angle_alpha   90.00
_cell.angle_beta   90.00
_cell.angle_gamma   90.00
#
_symmetry.space_group_name_H-M   'P 1'
#
loop_
_entity.id
_entity.type
_entity.pdbx_description
1 polymer ?
#
loop_
_entity_poly.entity_id
_entity_poly.type
_entity_poly.pdbx_seq_one_letter_code
_entity_poly.pdbx_strand_id
1 'polypeptide(L)'
;IGSTARAMKNMGLSNLVLVNPKKFPHGDARALAGNAKDLLEHAKVTKNLKDALQDAKYVFATSSRERSISWPSISSCEASKKILSLANQNQKAVIVFGREDSGLTNEELQLSNEHIIIPADEDYPVLNLAMSVQLVCYEIFTRANQNMEYEWQDFPEYTNKEVNDLIEHFKKVAMK
;
A
#
# COMPACT_ATOMS: atom_id res chain seq x y z
N ILE A 1 5.53 -2.00 -11.31
CA ILE A 1 4.18 -2.53 -11.59
C ILE A 1 3.98 -3.88 -10.88
N GLY A 2 4.82 -4.91 -11.10
CA GLY A 2 4.62 -6.23 -10.49
C GLY A 2 4.63 -6.22 -8.97
N SER A 3 5.65 -5.62 -8.35
CA SER A 3 5.74 -5.46 -6.89
C SER A 3 4.55 -4.66 -6.32
N THR A 4 4.07 -3.67 -7.06
CA THR A 4 2.86 -2.90 -6.71
C THR A 4 1.62 -3.78 -6.68
N ALA A 5 1.41 -4.60 -7.69
CA ALA A 5 0.28 -5.54 -7.73
C ALA A 5 0.33 -6.52 -6.54
N ARG A 6 1.52 -7.01 -6.20
CA ARG A 6 1.72 -7.87 -5.03
C ARG A 6 1.39 -7.14 -3.72
N ALA A 7 1.85 -5.90 -3.56
CA ALA A 7 1.55 -5.06 -2.41
C ALA A 7 0.04 -4.86 -2.22
N MET A 8 -0.67 -4.52 -3.30
CA MET A 8 -2.13 -4.36 -3.29
C MET A 8 -2.84 -5.66 -2.91
N LYS A 9 -2.47 -6.79 -3.53
CA LYS A 9 -3.10 -8.09 -3.25
C LYS A 9 -2.91 -8.55 -1.82
N ASN A 10 -1.75 -8.33 -1.23
CA ASN A 10 -1.49 -8.64 0.18
C ASN A 10 -2.46 -7.92 1.13
N MET A 11 -2.95 -6.76 0.72
CA MET A 11 -3.87 -5.91 1.48
C MET A 11 -5.32 -5.98 0.95
N GLY A 12 -5.66 -7.02 0.17
CA GLY A 12 -7.02 -7.25 -0.31
C GLY A 12 -7.54 -6.25 -1.35
N LEU A 13 -6.65 -5.41 -1.93
CA LEU A 13 -7.02 -4.43 -2.94
C LEU A 13 -6.77 -5.00 -4.35
N SER A 14 -7.76 -4.84 -5.25
CA SER A 14 -7.74 -5.47 -6.58
C SER A 14 -7.83 -4.49 -7.75
N ASN A 15 -8.28 -3.26 -7.55
CA ASN A 15 -8.54 -2.31 -8.63
C ASN A 15 -7.27 -1.56 -9.04
N LEU A 16 -6.48 -2.13 -9.95
CA LEU A 16 -5.28 -1.52 -10.49
C LEU A 16 -5.56 -0.83 -11.83
N VAL A 17 -5.18 0.44 -11.92
CA VAL A 17 -5.19 1.22 -13.16
C VAL A 17 -3.78 1.66 -13.50
N LEU A 18 -3.34 1.40 -14.72
CA LEU A 18 -2.04 1.80 -15.24
C LEU A 18 -2.24 2.91 -16.29
N VAL A 19 -1.61 4.05 -16.05
CA VAL A 19 -1.68 5.20 -16.96
C VAL A 19 -0.43 5.22 -17.83
N ASN A 20 -0.60 5.04 -19.13
CA ASN A 20 0.47 5.07 -20.15
C ASN A 20 1.74 4.29 -19.73
N PRO A 21 1.64 3.02 -19.36
CA PRO A 21 2.80 2.25 -18.94
C PRO A 21 3.79 2.06 -20.09
N LYS A 22 5.09 2.30 -19.84
CA LYS A 22 6.15 2.18 -20.88
C LYS A 22 6.24 0.77 -21.46
N LYS A 23 6.11 -0.27 -20.63
CA LYS A 23 6.17 -1.69 -21.02
C LYS A 23 5.13 -2.47 -20.24
N PHE A 24 3.97 -2.72 -20.82
CA PHE A 24 2.93 -3.54 -20.24
C PHE A 24 2.01 -4.09 -21.34
N PRO A 25 1.68 -5.40 -21.32
CA PRO A 25 2.18 -6.43 -20.39
C PRO A 25 3.68 -6.75 -20.59
N HIS A 26 4.39 -7.17 -19.51
CA HIS A 26 5.81 -7.52 -19.58
C HIS A 26 6.14 -8.68 -18.63
N GLY A 27 7.10 -9.54 -19.04
CA GLY A 27 7.52 -10.70 -18.27
C GLY A 27 8.04 -10.37 -16.86
N ASP A 28 8.84 -9.31 -16.72
CA ASP A 28 9.37 -8.88 -15.43
C ASP A 28 8.27 -8.44 -14.47
N ALA A 29 7.22 -7.76 -14.98
CA ALA A 29 6.07 -7.39 -14.16
C ALA A 29 5.35 -8.64 -13.63
N ARG A 30 5.19 -9.68 -14.47
CA ARG A 30 4.60 -10.96 -14.05
C ARG A 30 5.47 -11.70 -13.05
N ALA A 31 6.79 -11.71 -13.24
CA ALA A 31 7.74 -12.34 -12.33
C ALA A 31 7.70 -11.68 -10.94
N LEU A 32 7.75 -10.36 -10.85
CA LEU A 32 7.70 -9.59 -9.62
C LEU A 32 6.32 -9.60 -8.92
N ALA A 33 5.25 -9.87 -9.65
CA ALA A 33 3.91 -9.99 -9.08
C ALA A 33 3.71 -11.30 -8.29
N GLY A 34 4.49 -12.35 -8.59
CA GLY A 34 4.33 -13.65 -7.94
C GLY A 34 2.89 -14.17 -8.10
N ASN A 35 2.20 -14.41 -6.99
CA ASN A 35 0.81 -14.88 -6.98
C ASN A 35 -0.24 -13.77 -7.24
N ALA A 36 0.19 -12.52 -7.50
CA ALA A 36 -0.70 -11.42 -7.84
C ALA A 36 -0.79 -11.15 -9.35
N LYS A 37 -0.55 -12.17 -10.19
CA LYS A 37 -0.63 -12.07 -11.66
C LYS A 37 -2.02 -11.72 -12.14
N ASP A 38 -3.05 -12.19 -11.46
CA ASP A 38 -4.45 -11.88 -11.72
C ASP A 38 -4.75 -10.38 -11.65
N LEU A 39 -4.14 -9.64 -10.73
CA LEU A 39 -4.25 -8.18 -10.70
C LEU A 39 -3.70 -7.52 -11.97
N LEU A 40 -2.60 -8.06 -12.50
CA LEU A 40 -2.03 -7.54 -13.74
C LEU A 40 -2.92 -7.87 -14.94
N GLU A 41 -3.51 -9.05 -14.97
CA GLU A 41 -4.39 -9.51 -16.05
C GLU A 41 -5.69 -8.70 -16.12
N HIS A 42 -6.21 -8.26 -14.96
CA HIS A 42 -7.40 -7.42 -14.86
C HIS A 42 -7.10 -5.91 -14.77
N ALA A 43 -5.83 -5.52 -14.82
CA ALA A 43 -5.44 -4.12 -14.74
C ALA A 43 -6.00 -3.31 -15.92
N LYS A 44 -6.72 -2.21 -15.61
CA LYS A 44 -7.18 -1.28 -16.64
C LYS A 44 -6.01 -0.42 -17.10
N VAL A 45 -5.80 -0.33 -18.41
CA VAL A 45 -4.79 0.55 -19.01
C VAL A 45 -5.48 1.76 -19.63
N THR A 46 -5.01 2.96 -19.32
CA THR A 46 -5.51 4.22 -19.90
C THR A 46 -4.37 5.00 -20.54
N LYS A 47 -4.70 5.86 -21.51
CA LYS A 47 -3.71 6.67 -22.23
C LYS A 47 -3.23 7.87 -21.41
N ASN A 48 -4.09 8.42 -20.58
CA ASN A 48 -3.79 9.59 -19.76
C ASN A 48 -4.49 9.50 -18.40
N LEU A 49 -4.07 10.35 -17.45
CA LEU A 49 -4.59 10.33 -16.09
C LEU A 49 -6.06 10.79 -16.02
N LYS A 50 -6.47 11.75 -16.85
CA LYS A 50 -7.86 12.25 -16.85
C LYS A 50 -8.84 11.12 -17.16
N ASP A 51 -8.54 10.28 -18.13
CA ASP A 51 -9.38 9.11 -18.47
C ASP A 51 -9.47 8.11 -17.31
N ALA A 52 -8.37 7.96 -16.55
CA ALA A 52 -8.35 7.07 -15.39
C ALA A 52 -9.23 7.58 -14.24
N LEU A 53 -9.41 8.89 -14.14
CA LEU A 53 -10.10 9.58 -13.04
C LEU A 53 -11.58 9.88 -13.31
N GLN A 54 -12.10 9.62 -14.51
CA GLN A 54 -13.45 10.02 -14.93
C GLN A 54 -14.56 9.66 -13.93
N ASP A 55 -14.48 8.46 -13.35
CA ASP A 55 -15.50 7.95 -12.44
C ASP A 55 -15.13 8.17 -10.96
N ALA A 56 -14.05 8.91 -10.68
CA ALA A 56 -13.61 9.16 -9.31
C ALA A 56 -14.45 10.25 -8.65
N LYS A 57 -14.98 9.97 -7.47
CA LYS A 57 -15.64 10.99 -6.63
C LYS A 57 -14.61 11.82 -5.87
N TYR A 58 -13.51 11.18 -5.50
CA TYR A 58 -12.44 11.81 -4.75
C TYR A 58 -11.08 11.26 -5.18
N VAL A 59 -10.13 12.13 -5.38
CA VAL A 59 -8.79 11.80 -5.85
C VAL A 59 -7.76 12.23 -4.83
N PHE A 60 -6.95 11.28 -4.39
CA PHE A 60 -5.76 11.52 -3.59
C PHE A 60 -4.52 11.35 -4.48
N ALA A 61 -3.51 12.20 -4.31
CA ALA A 61 -2.22 12.06 -4.98
C ALA A 61 -1.10 11.91 -3.94
N THR A 62 -0.20 10.96 -4.13
CA THR A 62 0.95 10.82 -3.22
C THR A 62 2.06 11.79 -3.59
N SER A 63 2.62 12.47 -2.60
CA SER A 63 3.77 13.38 -2.75
C SER A 63 4.73 13.25 -1.57
N SER A 64 6.02 13.17 -1.84
CA SER A 64 7.08 13.19 -0.81
C SER A 64 7.69 14.58 -0.62
N ARG A 65 7.32 15.57 -1.44
CA ARG A 65 7.93 16.89 -1.43
C ARG A 65 6.91 17.95 -1.03
N GLU A 66 7.27 18.80 -0.08
CA GLU A 66 6.62 20.08 0.08
C GLU A 66 6.88 20.92 -1.18
N ARG A 67 5.83 21.45 -1.76
CA ARG A 67 5.92 22.28 -2.96
C ARG A 67 5.56 23.73 -2.63
N SER A 68 6.02 24.64 -3.45
CA SER A 68 5.80 26.09 -3.30
C SER A 68 4.32 26.51 -3.29
N ILE A 69 3.43 25.66 -3.82
CA ILE A 69 1.97 25.86 -3.75
C ILE A 69 1.44 24.95 -2.64
N SER A 70 0.89 25.58 -1.60
CA SER A 70 0.24 24.86 -0.50
C SER A 70 -1.02 24.16 -1.01
N TRP A 71 -1.01 22.85 -1.01
CA TRP A 71 -2.17 22.01 -1.31
C TRP A 71 -2.65 21.31 -0.04
N PRO A 72 -3.95 21.07 0.13
CA PRO A 72 -4.43 20.30 1.26
C PRO A 72 -3.70 18.94 1.36
N SER A 73 -2.99 18.72 2.45
CA SER A 73 -2.16 17.54 2.65
C SER A 73 -2.60 16.81 3.91
N ILE A 74 -2.65 15.49 3.85
CA ILE A 74 -3.01 14.61 4.95
C ILE A 74 -2.04 13.45 5.05
N SER A 75 -1.92 12.86 6.25
CA SER A 75 -1.14 11.64 6.44
C SER A 75 -1.81 10.44 5.77
N SER A 76 -1.03 9.37 5.51
CA SER A 76 -1.58 8.10 5.01
C SER A 76 -2.65 7.51 5.95
N CYS A 77 -2.48 7.68 7.25
CA CYS A 77 -3.43 7.26 8.28
C CYS A 77 -4.76 8.03 8.19
N GLU A 78 -4.73 9.36 8.00
CA GLU A 78 -5.95 10.17 7.82
C GLU A 78 -6.62 9.89 6.49
N ALA A 79 -5.84 9.72 5.43
CA ALA A 79 -6.35 9.33 4.12
C ALA A 79 -7.12 8.01 4.18
N SER A 80 -6.61 7.01 4.92
CA SER A 80 -7.30 5.72 5.08
C SER A 80 -8.68 5.86 5.69
N LYS A 81 -8.86 6.74 6.70
CA LYS A 81 -10.17 7.04 7.31
C LYS A 81 -11.14 7.59 6.28
N LYS A 82 -10.68 8.57 5.51
CA LYS A 82 -11.50 9.25 4.50
C LYS A 82 -11.87 8.32 3.35
N ILE A 83 -10.92 7.50 2.89
CA ILE A 83 -11.15 6.50 1.84
C ILE A 83 -12.22 5.50 2.27
N LEU A 84 -12.16 4.96 3.48
CA LEU A 84 -13.16 4.02 3.99
C LEU A 84 -14.52 4.69 4.18
N SER A 85 -14.57 5.94 4.65
CA SER A 85 -15.80 6.69 4.74
C SER A 85 -16.47 6.88 3.38
N LEU A 86 -15.70 7.18 2.33
CA LEU A 86 -16.19 7.28 0.96
C LEU A 86 -16.68 5.92 0.45
N ALA A 87 -15.94 4.84 0.70
CA ALA A 87 -16.32 3.49 0.31
C ALA A 87 -17.62 3.04 0.96
N ASN A 88 -17.84 3.34 2.25
CA ASN A 88 -19.09 3.06 2.96
C ASN A 88 -20.31 3.82 2.38
N GLN A 89 -20.05 4.92 1.67
CA GLN A 89 -21.06 5.70 0.95
C GLN A 89 -21.20 5.27 -0.53
N ASN A 90 -20.59 4.16 -0.94
CA ASN A 90 -20.49 3.71 -2.33
C ASN A 90 -19.86 4.76 -3.26
N GLN A 91 -18.99 5.61 -2.74
CA GLN A 91 -18.27 6.61 -3.51
C GLN A 91 -16.88 6.11 -3.86
N LYS A 92 -16.50 6.28 -5.12
CA LYS A 92 -15.21 5.82 -5.63
C LYS A 92 -14.10 6.81 -5.25
N ALA A 93 -13.19 6.36 -4.40
CA ALA A 93 -11.92 7.04 -4.11
C ALA A 93 -10.80 6.46 -4.98
N VAL A 94 -9.93 7.31 -5.49
CA VAL A 94 -8.76 6.93 -6.28
C VAL A 94 -7.51 7.49 -5.64
N ILE A 95 -6.46 6.67 -5.56
CA ILE A 95 -5.14 7.09 -5.10
C ILE A 95 -4.19 7.05 -6.29
N VAL A 96 -3.57 8.18 -6.59
CA VAL A 96 -2.62 8.33 -7.68
C VAL A 96 -1.20 8.27 -7.13
N PHE A 97 -0.43 7.34 -7.65
CA PHE A 97 1.01 7.23 -7.41
C PHE A 97 1.77 7.69 -8.64
N GLY A 98 2.86 8.40 -8.43
CA GLY A 98 3.70 8.91 -9.50
C GLY A 98 4.63 7.85 -10.11
N ARG A 99 5.48 8.31 -11.01
CA ARG A 99 6.59 7.53 -11.57
C ARG A 99 7.67 7.34 -10.52
N GLU A 100 8.40 6.23 -10.63
CA GLU A 100 9.46 5.91 -9.66
C GLU A 100 10.64 6.90 -9.74
N ASP A 101 10.94 7.38 -10.93
CA ASP A 101 12.06 8.29 -11.21
C ASP A 101 11.75 9.78 -10.97
N SER A 102 10.51 10.20 -11.18
CA SER A 102 10.14 11.63 -11.23
C SER A 102 8.91 12.01 -10.39
N GLY A 103 8.15 11.03 -9.90
CA GLY A 103 6.91 11.25 -9.19
C GLY A 103 5.79 11.76 -10.10
N LEU A 104 4.88 12.56 -9.54
CA LEU A 104 3.80 13.24 -10.25
C LEU A 104 4.24 14.64 -10.69
N THR A 105 3.79 15.07 -11.86
CA THR A 105 3.95 16.46 -12.32
C THR A 105 2.99 17.40 -11.58
N ASN A 106 3.20 18.72 -11.70
CA ASN A 106 2.30 19.68 -11.10
C ASN A 106 0.89 19.61 -11.68
N GLU A 107 0.79 19.38 -13.00
CA GLU A 107 -0.48 19.23 -13.71
C GLU A 107 -1.22 17.95 -13.26
N GLU A 108 -0.50 16.87 -12.97
CA GLU A 108 -1.08 15.64 -12.43
C GLU A 108 -1.56 15.82 -10.99
N LEU A 109 -0.80 16.54 -10.17
CA LEU A 109 -1.17 16.85 -8.78
C LEU A 109 -2.42 17.75 -8.71
N GLN A 110 -2.58 18.69 -9.63
CA GLN A 110 -3.75 19.58 -9.72
C GLN A 110 -5.07 18.81 -9.99
N LEU A 111 -4.99 17.57 -10.46
CA LEU A 111 -6.18 16.72 -10.66
C LEU A 111 -6.65 16.04 -9.37
N SER A 112 -5.93 16.21 -8.26
CA SER A 112 -6.30 15.63 -6.97
C SER A 112 -6.99 16.64 -6.05
N ASN A 113 -7.79 16.10 -5.13
CA ASN A 113 -8.45 16.88 -4.08
C ASN A 113 -7.51 17.10 -2.88
N GLU A 114 -6.71 16.11 -2.55
CA GLU A 114 -5.76 16.15 -1.43
C GLU A 114 -4.49 15.38 -1.75
N HIS A 115 -3.40 15.78 -1.11
CA HIS A 115 -2.13 15.05 -1.19
C HIS A 115 -1.94 14.16 0.04
N ILE A 116 -1.55 12.91 -0.21
CA ILE A 116 -1.12 11.99 0.84
C ILE A 116 0.39 12.14 1.03
N ILE A 117 0.77 12.48 2.24
CA ILE A 117 2.16 12.46 2.69
C ILE A 117 2.35 11.20 3.54
N ILE A 118 3.29 10.35 3.13
CA ILE A 118 3.71 9.19 3.93
C ILE A 118 4.85 9.68 4.82
N PRO A 119 4.70 9.65 6.15
CA PRO A 119 5.77 10.05 7.06
C PRO A 119 7.04 9.21 6.82
N ALA A 120 8.17 9.87 6.64
CA ALA A 120 9.47 9.27 6.44
C ALA A 120 10.55 10.17 7.08
N ASP A 121 11.78 9.70 7.10
CA ASP A 121 12.92 10.46 7.59
C ASP A 121 13.11 11.74 6.75
N GLU A 122 13.38 12.88 7.43
CA GLU A 122 13.51 14.19 6.76
C GLU A 122 14.71 14.24 5.82
N ASP A 123 15.79 13.53 6.15
CA ASP A 123 17.01 13.48 5.34
C ASP A 123 16.85 12.52 4.13
N TYR A 124 15.92 11.54 4.21
CA TYR A 124 15.69 10.56 3.14
C TYR A 124 14.20 10.25 2.94
N PRO A 125 13.39 11.24 2.52
CA PRO A 125 11.93 11.11 2.49
C PRO A 125 11.37 10.33 1.29
N VAL A 126 12.19 10.03 0.28
CA VAL A 126 11.71 9.43 -0.98
C VAL A 126 11.68 7.92 -0.86
N LEU A 127 10.49 7.36 -0.73
CA LEU A 127 10.27 5.92 -0.69
C LEU A 127 10.24 5.31 -2.09
N ASN A 128 10.68 4.06 -2.22
CA ASN A 128 10.42 3.26 -3.42
C ASN A 128 8.91 3.17 -3.68
N LEU A 129 8.51 3.22 -4.94
CA LEU A 129 7.10 3.25 -5.34
C LEU A 129 6.29 2.09 -4.79
N ALA A 130 6.80 0.86 -4.85
CA ALA A 130 6.07 -0.31 -4.35
C ALA A 130 5.94 -0.28 -2.82
N MET A 131 6.94 0.29 -2.10
CA MET A 131 6.88 0.49 -0.65
C MET A 131 5.84 1.56 -0.29
N SER A 132 5.79 2.67 -1.04
CA SER A 132 4.75 3.69 -0.87
C SER A 132 3.35 3.10 -1.04
N VAL A 133 3.14 2.29 -2.08
CA VAL A 133 1.86 1.60 -2.29
C VAL A 133 1.56 0.64 -1.14
N GLN A 134 2.56 -0.15 -0.68
CA GLN A 134 2.38 -1.08 0.44
C GLN A 134 1.92 -0.36 1.70
N LEU A 135 2.57 0.77 2.06
CA LEU A 135 2.23 1.52 3.27
C LEU A 135 0.81 2.08 3.22
N VAL A 136 0.43 2.72 2.11
CA VAL A 136 -0.92 3.27 1.96
C VAL A 136 -1.98 2.15 1.96
N CYS A 137 -1.73 1.04 1.27
CA CYS A 137 -2.62 -0.12 1.28
C CYS A 137 -2.74 -0.74 2.68
N TYR A 138 -1.64 -0.80 3.44
CA TYR A 138 -1.60 -1.30 4.80
C TYR A 138 -2.45 -0.45 5.74
N GLU A 139 -2.37 0.88 5.67
CA GLU A 139 -3.20 1.79 6.46
C GLU A 139 -4.70 1.58 6.18
N ILE A 140 -5.05 1.36 4.91
CA ILE A 140 -6.44 1.07 4.54
C ILE A 140 -6.87 -0.29 5.10
N PHE A 141 -6.04 -1.32 4.93
CA PHE A 141 -6.33 -2.69 5.37
C PHE A 141 -6.50 -2.78 6.88
N THR A 142 -5.54 -2.26 7.65
CA THR A 142 -5.59 -2.31 9.12
C THR A 142 -6.80 -1.59 9.67
N ARG A 143 -7.14 -0.46 9.08
CA ARG A 143 -8.32 0.30 9.49
C ARG A 143 -9.63 -0.37 9.11
N ALA A 144 -9.70 -1.02 7.95
CA ALA A 144 -10.87 -1.79 7.55
C ALA A 144 -11.10 -3.02 8.44
N ASN A 145 -10.02 -3.54 9.05
CA ASN A 145 -10.03 -4.77 9.85
C ASN A 145 -9.66 -4.50 11.32
N GLN A 146 -10.11 -3.39 11.90
CA GLN A 146 -9.79 -3.00 13.28
C GLN A 146 -10.16 -4.03 14.35
N ASN A 147 -10.98 -5.02 14.02
CA ASN A 147 -11.41 -6.09 14.93
C ASN A 147 -10.61 -7.40 14.74
N MET A 148 -9.44 -7.36 14.13
CA MET A 148 -8.53 -8.52 14.16
C MET A 148 -7.90 -8.61 15.54
N GLU A 149 -8.63 -9.19 16.48
CA GLU A 149 -8.09 -9.59 17.78
C GLU A 149 -7.24 -10.85 17.54
N TYR A 150 -5.96 -10.74 17.82
CA TYR A 150 -5.13 -11.93 18.01
C TYR A 150 -5.36 -12.37 19.46
N GLU A 151 -6.04 -13.49 19.65
CA GLU A 151 -6.13 -14.11 20.97
C GLU A 151 -4.74 -14.60 21.38
N TRP A 152 -4.04 -13.80 22.15
CA TRP A 152 -2.89 -14.26 22.89
C TRP A 152 -3.41 -14.97 24.15
N GLN A 153 -2.94 -16.18 24.37
CA GLN A 153 -3.16 -16.83 25.66
C GLN A 153 -2.40 -16.02 26.70
N ASP A 154 -3.07 -15.71 27.84
CA ASP A 154 -2.53 -14.96 28.98
C ASP A 154 -1.44 -15.75 29.75
N PHE A 155 -0.44 -16.26 29.05
CA PHE A 155 0.74 -16.82 29.69
C PHE A 155 1.88 -15.82 29.60
N PRO A 156 2.65 -15.64 30.71
CA PRO A 156 3.83 -14.80 30.67
C PRO A 156 4.79 -15.30 29.56
N GLU A 157 5.36 -14.36 28.83
CA GLU A 157 6.33 -14.69 27.77
C GLU A 157 7.54 -15.38 28.40
N TYR A 158 7.88 -16.55 27.89
CA TYR A 158 9.06 -17.29 28.30
C TYR A 158 10.30 -16.72 27.58
N THR A 159 11.40 -16.62 28.32
CA THR A 159 12.68 -16.27 27.70
C THR A 159 13.17 -17.42 26.80
N ASN A 160 13.98 -17.10 25.78
CA ASN A 160 14.62 -18.13 24.93
C ASN A 160 15.41 -19.16 25.75
N LYS A 161 15.97 -18.76 26.91
CA LYS A 161 16.67 -19.65 27.83
C LYS A 161 15.72 -20.68 28.42
N GLU A 162 14.60 -20.27 28.95
CA GLU A 162 13.60 -21.18 29.55
C GLU A 162 13.04 -22.18 28.54
N VAL A 163 12.80 -21.71 27.27
CA VAL A 163 12.36 -22.59 26.19
C VAL A 163 13.47 -23.61 25.84
N ASN A 164 14.72 -23.21 25.75
CA ASN A 164 15.83 -24.09 25.45
C ASN A 164 16.08 -25.09 26.61
N ASP A 165 16.00 -24.66 27.86
CA ASP A 165 16.13 -25.52 29.04
C ASP A 165 15.03 -26.61 29.04
N LEU A 166 13.81 -26.23 28.66
CA LEU A 166 12.70 -27.18 28.52
C LEU A 166 12.96 -28.21 27.38
N ILE A 167 13.41 -27.73 26.22
CA ILE A 167 13.76 -28.60 25.09
C ILE A 167 14.88 -29.60 25.46
N GLU A 168 15.93 -29.13 26.16
CA GLU A 168 17.00 -29.96 26.67
C GLU A 168 16.50 -31.01 27.67
N HIS A 169 15.61 -30.63 28.56
CA HIS A 169 14.97 -31.54 29.49
C HIS A 169 14.21 -32.65 28.76
N PHE A 170 13.37 -32.30 27.78
CA PHE A 170 12.66 -33.27 26.96
C PHE A 170 13.59 -34.25 26.23
N LYS A 171 14.67 -33.75 25.64
CA LYS A 171 15.68 -34.62 24.97
C LYS A 171 16.27 -35.65 25.95
N LYS A 172 16.65 -35.21 27.17
CA LYS A 172 17.21 -36.10 28.20
C LYS A 172 16.21 -37.15 28.69
N VAL A 173 14.93 -36.87 28.71
CA VAL A 173 13.89 -37.82 29.13
C VAL A 173 13.57 -38.79 28.01
N ALA A 174 13.53 -38.31 26.75
CA ALA A 174 13.21 -39.17 25.59
C ALA A 174 14.33 -40.14 25.19
N MET A 175 15.57 -39.92 25.68
CA MET A 175 16.73 -40.78 25.37
C MET A 175 17.02 -41.81 26.49
N LYS A 176 16.18 -41.91 27.51
CA LYS A 176 16.21 -42.98 28.54
C LYS A 176 15.21 -44.08 28.19
#